data_352dc219d6df3dae5d0d202e4b55881e
#
_entry.id   352dc219d6df3dae5d0d202e4b55881e
#
_cell.length_a   1.000
_cell.length_b   1.000
_cell.length_c   1.000
_cell.angle_alpha   90.00
_cell.angle_beta   90.00
_cell.angle_gamma   90.00
#
_symmetry.space_group_name_H-M   'P 1'
#
loop_
_entity.id
_entity.type
_entity.pdbx_description
1 polymer ?
#
loop_
_entity_poly.entity_id
_entity_poly.type
_entity_poly.pdbx_seq_one_letter_code
_entity_poly.pdbx_strand_id
1 'polypeptide(L)'
;RAFAITPCLPVEPDRALLHFILAPATHQAFVLTLVDCICRPQLPNSLCTTQQLWCQRLSKVLRPTDWLATSDDTLQLLRAWVTPAVWQRLRLSFARSRVSALELITPHAIAALKLQSLWQAVLWKSIKFNEAAATSLLDEQELEDVVTTQD
;
A
#
# COMPACT_ATOMS: atom_id res chain seq x y z
N ARG A 1 29.20 33.33 -5.51
CA ARG A 1 28.72 32.79 -5.02
C ARG A 1 27.69 32.23 -5.31
N ALA A 2 27.57 31.43 -5.71
CA ALA A 2 26.46 30.84 -6.27
C ALA A 2 25.84 29.93 -5.27
N PHE A 3 24.90 30.45 -4.58
CA PHE A 3 23.89 29.60 -4.10
C PHE A 3 23.10 29.11 -5.30
N ALA A 4 23.50 28.03 -5.90
CA ALA A 4 22.61 27.28 -6.72
C ALA A 4 21.46 26.79 -5.84
N ILE A 5 20.58 27.68 -5.49
CA ILE A 5 19.26 27.26 -5.10
C ILE A 5 18.68 26.67 -6.37
N THR A 6 18.85 25.39 -6.51
CA THR A 6 18.04 24.62 -7.42
C THR A 6 16.60 24.87 -6.97
N PRO A 7 15.77 25.58 -7.74
CA PRO A 7 14.38 25.67 -7.35
C PRO A 7 13.86 24.25 -7.33
N CYS A 8 13.69 23.73 -6.13
CA CYS A 8 12.86 22.58 -5.96
C CYS A 8 11.48 22.98 -6.44
N LEU A 9 11.23 22.78 -7.71
CA LEU A 9 9.88 22.68 -8.19
C LEU A 9 9.17 21.74 -7.22
N PRO A 10 8.07 22.15 -6.62
CA PRO A 10 7.31 21.22 -5.82
C PRO A 10 7.01 20.03 -6.69
N VAL A 11 7.69 18.93 -6.42
CA VAL A 11 7.38 17.65 -7.02
C VAL A 11 5.89 17.46 -6.77
N GLU A 12 5.09 17.40 -7.82
CA GLU A 12 3.67 17.11 -7.67
C GLU A 12 3.58 15.87 -6.78
N PRO A 13 2.88 15.98 -5.64
CA PRO A 13 2.77 14.82 -4.78
C PRO A 13 2.10 13.70 -5.56
N ASP A 14 2.68 12.50 -5.50
CA ASP A 14 2.10 11.30 -6.09
C ASP A 14 0.65 11.18 -5.59
N ARG A 15 -0.31 11.24 -6.51
CA ARG A 15 -1.74 11.19 -6.18
C ARG A 15 -2.11 9.91 -5.45
N ALA A 16 -1.49 8.81 -5.82
CA ALA A 16 -1.72 7.53 -5.17
C ALA A 16 -1.24 7.55 -3.72
N LEU A 17 -0.08 8.14 -3.46
CA LEU A 17 0.44 8.31 -2.10
C LEU A 17 -0.43 9.24 -1.27
N LEU A 18 -0.90 10.35 -1.83
CA LEU A 18 -1.84 11.26 -1.15
C LEU A 18 -3.14 10.54 -0.79
N HIS A 19 -3.68 9.75 -1.71
CA HIS A 19 -4.89 8.96 -1.45
C HIS A 19 -4.65 8.01 -0.27
N PHE A 20 -3.50 7.37 -0.21
CA PHE A 20 -3.13 6.49 0.90
C PHE A 20 -3.04 7.24 2.22
N ILE A 21 -2.37 8.40 2.23
CA ILE A 21 -2.19 9.22 3.43
C ILE A 21 -3.54 9.67 4.00
N LEU A 22 -4.47 10.03 3.12
CA LEU A 22 -5.79 10.53 3.49
C LEU A 22 -6.82 9.42 3.70
N ALA A 23 -6.48 8.19 3.37
CA ALA A 23 -7.38 7.05 3.46
C ALA A 23 -7.65 6.64 4.91
N PRO A 24 -8.81 6.01 5.18
CA PRO A 24 -9.07 5.44 6.50
C PRO A 24 -8.07 4.34 6.86
N ALA A 25 -7.92 4.07 8.15
CA ALA A 25 -6.99 3.05 8.65
C ALA A 25 -7.26 1.66 8.05
N THR A 26 -8.52 1.34 7.79
CA THR A 26 -8.91 0.07 7.15
C THR A 26 -8.35 -0.07 5.74
N HIS A 27 -8.37 1.01 4.95
CA HIS A 27 -7.79 1.01 3.61
C HIS A 27 -6.26 0.93 3.67
N GLN A 28 -5.63 1.65 4.58
CA GLN A 28 -4.19 1.60 4.78
C GLN A 28 -3.74 0.18 5.15
N ALA A 29 -4.48 -0.49 6.05
CA ALA A 29 -4.22 -1.87 6.43
C ALA A 29 -4.36 -2.82 5.23
N PHE A 30 -5.37 -2.61 4.39
CA PHE A 30 -5.58 -3.39 3.18
C PHE A 30 -4.39 -3.27 2.20
N VAL A 31 -3.91 -2.04 1.98
CA VAL A 31 -2.73 -1.79 1.14
C VAL A 31 -1.51 -2.54 1.67
N LEU A 32 -1.27 -2.46 2.97
CA LEU A 32 -0.15 -3.16 3.60
C LEU A 32 -0.29 -4.69 3.49
N THR A 33 -1.52 -5.21 3.57
CA THR A 33 -1.79 -6.64 3.37
C THR A 33 -1.48 -7.07 1.94
N LEU A 34 -1.81 -6.26 0.94
CA LEU A 34 -1.44 -6.52 -0.45
C LEU A 34 0.07 -6.60 -0.64
N VAL A 35 0.79 -5.64 -0.09
CA VAL A 35 2.27 -5.62 -0.15
C VAL A 35 2.84 -6.85 0.53
N ASP A 36 2.33 -7.21 1.69
CA ASP A 36 2.75 -8.39 2.44
C ASP A 36 2.53 -9.67 1.64
N CYS A 37 1.38 -9.80 0.99
CA CYS A 37 1.07 -10.96 0.14
C CYS A 37 2.00 -11.06 -1.07
N ILE A 38 2.41 -9.91 -1.64
CA ILE A 38 3.34 -9.88 -2.77
C ILE A 38 4.74 -10.33 -2.34
N CYS A 39 5.20 -9.86 -1.19
CA CYS A 39 6.55 -10.13 -0.69
C CYS A 39 6.66 -11.47 0.03
N ARG A 40 5.60 -11.91 0.69
CA ARG A 40 5.56 -13.13 1.50
C ARG A 40 4.28 -13.92 1.22
N PRO A 41 4.11 -14.44 -0.02
CA PRO A 41 2.86 -15.11 -0.43
C PRO A 41 2.57 -16.40 0.34
N GLN A 42 3.56 -16.97 1.01
CA GLN A 42 3.41 -18.18 1.81
C GLN A 42 2.73 -17.94 3.17
N LEU A 43 2.67 -16.67 3.63
CA LEU A 43 2.02 -16.35 4.89
C LEU A 43 0.50 -16.26 4.72
N PRO A 44 -0.29 -16.68 5.73
CA PRO A 44 -1.74 -16.55 5.65
C PRO A 44 -2.17 -15.08 5.62
N ASN A 45 -3.21 -14.78 4.85
CA ASN A 45 -3.75 -13.44 4.72
C ASN A 45 -5.26 -13.49 4.54
N SER A 46 -5.92 -12.34 4.69
CA SER A 46 -7.38 -12.21 4.59
C SER A 46 -7.87 -11.86 3.19
N LEU A 47 -7.00 -11.92 2.17
CA LEU A 47 -7.34 -11.54 0.81
C LEU A 47 -8.20 -12.59 0.10
N CYS A 48 -9.10 -12.13 -0.75
CA CYS A 48 -9.87 -13.05 -1.60
C CYS A 48 -9.00 -13.61 -2.73
N THR A 49 -9.52 -14.64 -3.43
CA THR A 49 -8.78 -15.35 -4.48
C THR A 49 -8.30 -14.41 -5.59
N THR A 50 -9.15 -13.49 -6.04
CA THR A 50 -8.79 -12.53 -7.09
C THR A 50 -7.62 -11.64 -6.67
N GLN A 51 -7.66 -11.17 -5.42
CA GLN A 51 -6.59 -10.34 -4.85
C GLN A 51 -5.28 -11.12 -4.71
N GLN A 52 -5.36 -12.36 -4.22
CA GLN A 52 -4.20 -13.24 -4.09
C GLN A 52 -3.56 -13.54 -5.45
N LEU A 53 -4.35 -13.81 -6.47
CA LEU A 53 -3.84 -14.07 -7.83
C LEU A 53 -3.12 -12.85 -8.40
N TRP A 54 -3.67 -11.66 -8.18
CA TRP A 54 -3.01 -10.42 -8.60
C TRP A 54 -1.66 -10.24 -7.89
N CYS A 55 -1.62 -10.47 -6.58
CA CYS A 55 -0.38 -10.41 -5.79
C CYS A 55 0.66 -11.40 -6.30
N GLN A 56 0.26 -12.63 -6.63
CA GLN A 56 1.17 -13.66 -7.14
C GLN A 56 1.77 -13.26 -8.49
N ARG A 57 0.96 -12.66 -9.37
CA ARG A 57 1.45 -12.18 -10.66
C ARG A 57 2.49 -11.09 -10.50
N LEU A 58 2.23 -10.13 -9.63
CA LEU A 58 3.17 -9.04 -9.37
C LEU A 58 4.44 -9.55 -8.69
N SER A 59 4.31 -10.53 -7.80
CA SER A 59 5.45 -11.18 -7.14
C SER A 59 6.38 -11.84 -8.16
N LYS A 60 5.84 -12.47 -9.18
CA LYS A 60 6.64 -13.10 -10.25
C LYS A 60 7.42 -12.08 -11.07
N VAL A 61 6.85 -10.90 -11.27
CA VAL A 61 7.50 -9.82 -12.03
C VAL A 61 8.59 -9.14 -11.21
N LEU A 62 8.30 -8.79 -9.96
CA LEU A 62 9.20 -8.02 -9.11
C LEU A 62 10.23 -8.87 -8.38
N ARG A 63 9.94 -10.13 -8.11
CA ARG A 63 10.80 -11.08 -7.38
C ARG A 63 11.29 -10.51 -6.05
N PRO A 64 10.37 -10.15 -5.11
CA PRO A 64 10.73 -9.49 -3.86
C PRO A 64 11.11 -10.48 -2.75
N THR A 65 11.81 -11.55 -3.05
CA THR A 65 12.08 -12.64 -2.11
C THR A 65 12.91 -12.22 -0.91
N ASP A 66 13.80 -11.24 -1.08
CA ASP A 66 14.73 -10.79 -0.04
C ASP A 66 14.36 -9.43 0.55
N TRP A 67 13.16 -8.90 0.23
CA TRP A 67 12.77 -7.56 0.67
C TRP A 67 12.28 -7.52 2.11
N LEU A 68 11.64 -8.59 2.57
CA LEU A 68 11.13 -8.72 3.94
C LEU A 68 11.46 -10.10 4.51
N ALA A 69 12.04 -10.12 5.70
CA ALA A 69 12.15 -11.34 6.48
C ALA A 69 10.78 -11.67 7.10
N THR A 70 10.61 -12.90 7.59
CA THR A 70 9.33 -13.38 8.13
C THR A 70 8.82 -12.53 9.30
N SER A 71 9.74 -11.97 10.10
CA SER A 71 9.41 -11.15 11.26
C SER A 71 9.37 -9.63 10.97
N ASP A 72 9.68 -9.22 9.76
CA ASP A 72 9.75 -7.80 9.41
C ASP A 72 8.36 -7.18 9.27
N ASP A 73 8.25 -5.92 9.66
CA ASP A 73 7.05 -5.13 9.44
C ASP A 73 7.02 -4.62 8.00
N THR A 74 5.89 -4.81 7.33
CA THR A 74 5.67 -4.33 5.96
C THR A 74 5.86 -2.81 5.81
N LEU A 75 5.65 -2.05 6.88
CA LEU A 75 5.90 -0.60 6.90
C LEU A 75 7.36 -0.24 6.57
N GLN A 76 8.30 -1.17 6.72
CA GLN A 76 9.70 -0.95 6.34
C GLN A 76 9.82 -0.60 4.86
N LEU A 77 9.03 -1.24 4.01
CA LEU A 77 9.03 -0.96 2.58
C LEU A 77 8.44 0.41 2.26
N LEU A 78 7.43 0.83 3.01
CA LEU A 78 6.87 2.18 2.87
C LEU A 78 7.90 3.24 3.26
N ARG A 79 8.55 3.04 4.39
CA ARG A 79 9.61 3.93 4.87
C ARG A 79 10.78 4.02 3.87
N ALA A 80 11.16 2.89 3.27
CA ALA A 80 12.25 2.83 2.30
C ALA A 80 11.91 3.57 0.99
N TRP A 81 10.63 3.60 0.64
CA TRP A 81 10.18 4.22 -0.61
C TRP A 81 9.98 5.73 -0.50
N VAL A 82 9.34 6.19 0.56
CA VAL A 82 9.00 7.62 0.72
C VAL A 82 10.22 8.44 1.13
N THR A 83 10.16 9.74 0.87
CA THR A 83 11.21 10.66 1.34
C THR A 83 11.17 10.77 2.87
N PRO A 84 12.29 11.12 3.53
CA PRO A 84 12.29 11.32 4.99
C PRO A 84 11.25 12.33 5.47
N ALA A 85 11.02 13.39 4.72
CA ALA A 85 10.01 14.40 5.08
C ALA A 85 8.59 13.81 5.07
N VAL A 86 8.27 12.99 4.07
CA VAL A 86 6.96 12.30 3.98
C VAL A 86 6.83 11.28 5.09
N TRP A 87 7.90 10.53 5.39
CA TRP A 87 7.89 9.55 6.48
C TRP A 87 7.58 10.21 7.83
N GLN A 88 8.14 11.37 8.13
CA GLN A 88 7.88 12.09 9.37
C GLN A 88 6.39 12.41 9.58
N ARG A 89 5.63 12.54 8.51
CA ARG A 89 4.18 12.74 8.56
C ARG A 89 3.43 11.41 8.63
N LEU A 90 3.81 10.45 7.79
CA LEU A 90 3.17 9.14 7.72
C LEU A 90 3.28 8.36 9.03
N ARG A 91 4.40 8.46 9.71
CA ARG A 91 4.62 7.75 10.98
C ARG A 91 3.57 8.06 12.04
N LEU A 92 2.96 9.23 11.97
CA LEU A 92 1.92 9.66 12.92
C LEU A 92 0.59 8.91 12.73
N SER A 93 0.40 8.28 11.59
CA SER A 93 -0.80 7.48 11.29
C SER A 93 -0.75 6.07 11.89
N PHE A 94 0.38 5.64 12.42
CA PHE A 94 0.59 4.29 12.92
C PHE A 94 0.91 4.30 14.41
N ALA A 95 0.70 3.15 15.08
CA ALA A 95 0.96 3.02 16.50
C ALA A 95 2.42 3.37 16.82
N ARG A 96 2.63 4.16 17.86
CA ARG A 96 3.94 4.68 18.26
C ARG A 96 4.94 3.55 18.54
N SER A 97 4.50 2.50 19.20
CA SER A 97 5.33 1.33 19.49
C SER A 97 5.81 0.62 18.22
N ARG A 98 4.93 0.50 17.23
CA ARG A 98 5.23 -0.09 15.94
C ARG A 98 6.27 0.74 15.17
N VAL A 99 6.08 2.05 15.14
CA VAL A 99 7.01 2.98 14.47
C VAL A 99 8.37 2.98 15.15
N SER A 100 8.41 3.01 16.48
CA SER A 100 9.67 2.99 17.23
C SER A 100 10.47 1.72 16.98
N ALA A 101 9.82 0.56 16.98
CA ALA A 101 10.46 -0.71 16.68
C ALA A 101 11.01 -0.74 15.24
N LEU A 102 10.24 -0.24 14.29
CA LEU A 102 10.59 -0.17 12.88
C LEU A 102 11.83 0.71 12.64
N GLU A 103 11.89 1.86 13.27
CA GLU A 103 12.99 2.83 13.08
C GLU A 103 14.33 2.36 13.66
N LEU A 104 14.30 1.35 14.51
CA LEU A 104 15.53 0.73 15.04
C LEU A 104 16.19 -0.25 14.06
N ILE A 105 15.46 -0.68 13.05
CA ILE A 105 15.94 -1.67 12.09
C ILE A 105 16.58 -0.97 10.89
N THR A 106 17.77 -1.46 10.49
CA THR A 106 18.44 -0.99 9.28
C THR A 106 17.66 -1.50 8.07
N PRO A 107 17.19 -0.62 7.17
CA PRO A 107 16.43 -1.06 5.99
C PRO A 107 17.31 -1.87 5.04
N HIS A 108 16.73 -2.88 4.42
CA HIS A 108 17.40 -3.63 3.36
C HIS A 108 17.62 -2.74 2.14
N ALA A 109 18.74 -2.93 1.45
CA ALA A 109 19.04 -2.20 0.23
C ALA A 109 18.18 -2.76 -0.91
N ILE A 110 17.16 -2.00 -1.30
CA ILE A 110 16.26 -2.37 -2.41
C ILE A 110 16.37 -1.29 -3.49
N ALA A 111 16.41 -1.71 -4.75
CA ALA A 111 16.48 -0.77 -5.87
C ALA A 111 15.26 0.17 -5.86
N ALA A 112 15.51 1.47 -5.94
CA ALA A 112 14.47 2.49 -5.86
C ALA A 112 13.38 2.31 -6.92
N LEU A 113 13.76 1.93 -8.14
CA LEU A 113 12.82 1.70 -9.23
C LEU A 113 11.88 0.51 -8.96
N LYS A 114 12.38 -0.53 -8.32
CA LYS A 114 11.55 -1.69 -7.93
C LYS A 114 10.56 -1.34 -6.83
N LEU A 115 10.98 -0.57 -5.83
CA LEU A 115 10.10 -0.06 -4.79
C LEU A 115 9.01 0.83 -5.37
N GLN A 116 9.37 1.71 -6.28
CA GLN A 116 8.41 2.58 -6.95
C GLN A 116 7.39 1.78 -7.75
N SER A 117 7.82 0.78 -8.50
CA SER A 117 6.93 -0.10 -9.25
C SER A 117 5.97 -0.84 -8.34
N LEU A 118 6.46 -1.37 -7.21
CA LEU A 118 5.64 -2.05 -6.22
C LEU A 118 4.55 -1.11 -5.68
N TRP A 119 4.95 0.04 -5.13
CA TRP A 119 4.01 0.93 -4.45
C TRP A 119 3.01 1.57 -5.41
N GLN A 120 3.44 1.99 -6.59
CA GLN A 120 2.52 2.54 -7.59
C GLN A 120 1.48 1.51 -8.02
N ALA A 121 1.90 0.28 -8.28
CA ALA A 121 0.99 -0.79 -8.66
C ALA A 121 0.00 -1.13 -7.54
N VAL A 122 0.48 -1.26 -6.30
CA VAL A 122 -0.37 -1.61 -5.16
C VAL A 122 -1.36 -0.49 -4.83
N LEU A 123 -0.88 0.75 -4.76
CA LEU A 123 -1.73 1.89 -4.43
C LEU A 123 -2.82 2.09 -5.47
N TRP A 124 -2.49 1.99 -6.74
CA TRP A 124 -3.47 2.10 -7.82
C TRP A 124 -4.47 0.94 -7.79
N LYS A 125 -3.98 -0.30 -7.64
CA LYS A 125 -4.83 -1.48 -7.64
C LYS A 125 -5.74 -1.55 -6.42
N SER A 126 -5.29 -1.08 -5.27
CA SER A 126 -6.11 -1.02 -4.05
C SER A 126 -7.34 -0.14 -4.23
N ILE A 127 -7.20 0.97 -4.95
CA ILE A 127 -8.32 1.85 -5.29
C ILE A 127 -9.31 1.10 -6.18
N LYS A 128 -8.82 0.36 -7.18
CA LYS A 128 -9.65 -0.42 -8.09
C LYS A 128 -10.40 -1.54 -7.37
N PHE A 129 -9.75 -2.23 -6.46
CA PHE A 129 -10.41 -3.25 -5.64
C PHE A 129 -11.51 -2.65 -4.76
N ASN A 130 -11.28 -1.46 -4.19
CA ASN A 130 -12.28 -0.75 -3.39
C ASN A 130 -13.47 -0.32 -4.22
N GLU A 131 -13.26 0.20 -5.42
CA GLU A 131 -14.34 0.58 -6.35
C GLU A 131 -15.19 -0.63 -6.74
N ALA A 132 -14.54 -1.77 -7.04
CA ALA A 132 -15.23 -2.99 -7.39
C ALA A 132 -16.07 -3.52 -6.23
N ALA A 133 -15.56 -3.48 -5.00
CA ALA A 133 -16.29 -3.88 -3.81
C ALA A 133 -17.51 -2.97 -3.55
N ALA A 134 -17.36 -1.66 -3.72
CA ALA A 134 -18.46 -0.70 -3.56
C ALA A 134 -19.56 -0.92 -4.61
N THR A 135 -19.18 -1.19 -5.86
CA THR A 135 -20.13 -1.50 -6.94
C THR A 135 -20.89 -2.79 -6.65
N SER A 136 -20.22 -3.82 -6.16
CA SER A 136 -20.84 -5.09 -5.79
C SER A 136 -21.88 -4.92 -4.66
N LEU A 137 -21.59 -4.11 -3.66
CA LEU A 137 -22.51 -3.81 -2.56
C LEU A 137 -23.74 -3.04 -3.04
N LEU A 138 -23.58 -2.12 -3.97
CA LEU A 138 -24.70 -1.37 -4.56
C LEU A 138 -25.61 -2.29 -5.38
N ASP A 139 -25.06 -3.23 -6.14
CA ASP A 139 -25.83 -4.20 -6.91
C ASP A 139 -26.64 -5.14 -6.01
N GLU A 140 -26.07 -5.59 -4.90
CA GLU A 140 -26.78 -6.39 -3.90
C GLU A 140 -27.91 -5.62 -3.24
N GLN A 141 -27.71 -4.34 -2.96
CA GLN A 141 -28.72 -3.48 -2.34
C GLN A 141 -29.88 -3.19 -3.29
N GLU A 142 -29.62 -2.99 -4.58
CA GLU A 142 -30.66 -2.85 -5.60
C GLU A 142 -31.50 -4.12 -5.75
N LEU A 143 -30.91 -5.29 -5.66
CA LEU A 143 -31.60 -6.56 -5.71
C LEU A 143 -32.50 -6.77 -4.48
N GLU A 144 -32.07 -6.38 -3.29
CA GLU A 144 -32.89 -6.44 -2.07
C GLU A 144 -34.08 -5.48 -2.13
N ASP A 145 -33.90 -4.26 -2.64
CA ASP A 145 -34.98 -3.28 -2.79
C ASP A 145 -36.03 -3.72 -3.81
N VAL A 146 -35.64 -4.43 -4.88
CA VAL A 146 -36.56 -4.97 -5.88
C VAL A 146 -37.38 -6.12 -5.31
N VAL A 147 -36.80 -6.96 -4.43
CA VAL A 147 -37.51 -8.06 -3.77
C VAL A 147 -38.54 -7.56 -2.74
N THR A 148 -38.23 -6.43 -2.08
CA THR A 148 -39.13 -5.84 -1.07
C THR A 148 -40.33 -5.10 -1.68
N THR A 149 -40.30 -4.72 -2.95
CA THR A 149 -41.38 -4.00 -3.61
C THR A 149 -42.39 -4.91 -4.32
N GLN A 150 -42.23 -6.23 -4.30
CA GLN A 150 -43.13 -7.17 -4.95
C GLN A 150 -44.18 -7.82 -4.02
N ASP A 151 -44.26 -7.41 -2.77
CA ASP A 151 -45.32 -7.83 -1.85
C ASP A 151 -46.52 -6.87 -1.90
#